data_9df8eb0279279f8b7fcbb6c1d845354a
#
_entry.id   9df8eb0279279f8b7fcbb6c1d845354a
#
_cell.length_a   1.000
_cell.length_b   1.000
_cell.length_c   1.000
_cell.angle_alpha   90.00
_cell.angle_beta   90.00
_cell.angle_gamma   90.00
#
_symmetry.space_group_name_H-M   'P 1'
#
loop_
_entity.id
_entity.type
_entity.pdbx_description
1 polymer ?
#
loop_
_entity_poly.entity_id
_entity_poly.type
_entity_poly.pdbx_seq_one_letter_code
_entity_poly.pdbx_strand_id
1 'polypeptide(L)'
;SGILLHEAIGHAFEADFNRKNVSIFADQLNKKVCNEHISVVDDGTIPFNRGSVNFDDEGIEGQKTYIVKDGVLTSYLHDRISSKHYGVAPTGNGRRDTFRNVPIPRMRATYMEAGDMKEEDIISTVKNGIYAQQFTNGQVQIGAGDFTFFVKFGYMIEDGKLTQPIKDINIIGNGPKALADITMVASNDQIDNGTWTCGKDGQSCPVTCGMPCLLYTSDAA
;
A
#
# COMPACT_ATOMS: atom_id res chain seq x y z
N SER A 1 9.95 2.07 2.53
CA SER A 1 9.66 2.24 1.10
C SER A 1 8.21 1.85 0.80
N GLY A 2 7.46 2.74 0.14
CA GLY A 2 6.02 2.57 -0.15
C GLY A 2 5.65 1.35 -0.98
N ILE A 3 6.62 0.71 -1.66
CA ILE A 3 6.36 -0.52 -2.41
C ILE A 3 5.88 -1.68 -1.52
N LEU A 4 6.31 -1.72 -0.26
CA LEU A 4 5.81 -2.70 0.70
C LEU A 4 4.29 -2.55 0.89
N LEU A 5 3.80 -1.32 1.08
CA LEU A 5 2.37 -1.03 1.21
C LEU A 5 1.60 -1.41 -0.06
N HIS A 6 2.15 -1.04 -1.24
CA HIS A 6 1.56 -1.33 -2.54
C HIS A 6 1.32 -2.83 -2.74
N GLU A 7 2.34 -3.64 -2.49
CA GLU A 7 2.26 -5.09 -2.70
C GLU A 7 1.53 -5.78 -1.55
N ALA A 8 1.87 -5.49 -0.29
CA ALA A 8 1.34 -6.23 0.85
C ALA A 8 -0.19 -6.14 0.98
N ILE A 9 -0.76 -4.98 0.68
CA ILE A 9 -2.19 -4.73 0.83
C ILE A 9 -2.83 -3.99 -0.36
N GLY A 10 -2.09 -3.16 -1.10
CA GLY A 10 -2.64 -2.30 -2.14
C GLY A 10 -3.43 -3.06 -3.22
N HIS A 11 -2.86 -4.13 -3.76
CA HIS A 11 -3.55 -4.98 -4.74
C HIS A 11 -4.81 -5.63 -4.20
N ALA A 12 -4.84 -5.98 -2.92
CA ALA A 12 -6.01 -6.58 -2.31
C ALA A 12 -7.20 -5.61 -2.17
N PHE A 13 -6.96 -4.30 -2.31
CA PHE A 13 -8.00 -3.27 -2.32
C PHE A 13 -8.52 -2.91 -3.73
N GLU A 14 -7.98 -3.50 -4.80
CA GLU A 14 -8.54 -3.33 -6.14
C GLU A 14 -9.89 -4.04 -6.25
N ALA A 15 -10.91 -3.31 -6.70
CA ALA A 15 -12.31 -3.71 -6.56
C ALA A 15 -12.70 -4.96 -7.37
N ASP A 16 -12.00 -5.27 -8.46
CA ASP A 16 -12.28 -6.46 -9.25
C ASP A 16 -11.94 -7.76 -8.52
N PHE A 17 -10.87 -7.79 -7.71
CA PHE A 17 -10.57 -8.92 -6.84
C PHE A 17 -11.60 -9.09 -5.74
N ASN A 18 -12.06 -7.97 -5.17
CA ASN A 18 -13.07 -7.98 -4.12
C ASN A 18 -14.44 -8.38 -4.68
N ARG A 19 -14.85 -7.86 -5.84
CA ARG A 19 -16.08 -8.23 -6.54
C ARG A 19 -16.15 -9.72 -6.93
N LYS A 20 -15.00 -10.30 -7.25
CA LYS A 20 -14.87 -11.73 -7.56
C LYS A 20 -14.72 -12.61 -6.31
N ASN A 21 -14.68 -12.00 -5.13
CA ASN A 21 -14.48 -12.67 -3.84
C ASN A 21 -13.16 -13.49 -3.77
N VAL A 22 -12.10 -12.95 -4.37
CA VAL A 22 -10.75 -13.57 -4.36
C VAL A 22 -9.74 -12.79 -3.55
N SER A 23 -10.10 -11.62 -3.01
CA SER A 23 -9.27 -10.83 -2.10
C SER A 23 -9.53 -11.21 -0.64
N ILE A 24 -8.48 -11.19 0.17
CA ILE A 24 -8.58 -11.34 1.63
C ILE A 24 -9.42 -10.22 2.28
N PHE A 25 -9.59 -9.07 1.61
CA PHE A 25 -10.41 -7.96 2.08
C PHE A 25 -11.85 -7.96 1.51
N ALA A 26 -12.25 -9.00 0.77
CA ALA A 26 -13.64 -9.17 0.36
C ALA A 26 -14.54 -9.15 1.62
N ASP A 27 -15.69 -8.47 1.55
CA ASP A 27 -16.63 -8.32 2.67
C ASP A 27 -16.09 -7.60 3.92
N GLN A 28 -14.96 -6.89 3.82
CA GLN A 28 -14.41 -6.09 4.91
C GLN A 28 -14.76 -4.59 4.82
N LEU A 29 -15.52 -4.18 3.80
CA LEU A 29 -15.93 -2.78 3.65
C LEU A 29 -16.70 -2.30 4.89
N ASN A 30 -16.39 -1.08 5.35
CA ASN A 30 -16.89 -0.46 6.57
C ASN A 30 -16.51 -1.16 7.88
N LYS A 31 -15.52 -2.06 7.86
CA LYS A 31 -15.00 -2.69 9.07
C LYS A 31 -13.64 -2.09 9.45
N LYS A 32 -13.33 -2.11 10.73
CA LYS A 32 -12.00 -1.74 11.25
C LYS A 32 -10.98 -2.80 10.81
N VAL A 33 -9.91 -2.37 10.13
CA VAL A 33 -8.85 -3.24 9.60
C VAL A 33 -7.48 -2.93 10.19
N CYS A 34 -7.33 -1.79 10.88
CA CYS A 34 -6.11 -1.40 11.58
C CYS A 34 -6.39 -0.37 12.67
N ASN A 35 -5.35 0.21 13.25
CA ASN A 35 -5.46 1.26 14.25
C ASN A 35 -6.06 2.55 13.68
N GLU A 36 -6.78 3.28 14.51
CA GLU A 36 -7.54 4.49 14.10
C GLU A 36 -6.66 5.67 13.64
N HIS A 37 -5.39 5.69 13.97
CA HIS A 37 -4.45 6.70 13.49
C HIS A 37 -3.86 6.38 12.11
N ILE A 38 -4.32 5.32 11.45
CA ILE A 38 -3.82 4.89 10.14
C ILE A 38 -4.85 5.20 9.05
N SER A 39 -4.39 5.94 8.05
CA SER A 39 -5.14 6.18 6.82
C SER A 39 -4.29 5.82 5.61
N VAL A 40 -4.91 5.12 4.65
CA VAL A 40 -4.29 4.72 3.38
C VAL A 40 -5.08 5.31 2.23
N VAL A 41 -4.36 5.93 1.31
CA VAL A 41 -4.92 6.72 0.21
C VAL A 41 -4.37 6.21 -1.12
N ASP A 42 -5.19 6.29 -2.17
CA ASP A 42 -4.72 6.29 -3.55
C ASP A 42 -5.08 7.63 -4.20
N ASP A 43 -4.09 8.36 -4.69
CA ASP A 43 -4.26 9.75 -5.13
C ASP A 43 -3.80 9.95 -6.58
N GLY A 44 -4.74 10.21 -7.46
CA GLY A 44 -4.51 10.55 -8.86
C GLY A 44 -4.30 12.03 -9.13
N THR A 45 -4.27 12.90 -8.10
CA THR A 45 -4.28 14.37 -8.26
C THR A 45 -2.96 15.06 -7.94
N ILE A 46 -1.95 14.34 -7.43
CA ILE A 46 -0.67 14.92 -7.01
C ILE A 46 0.05 15.54 -8.21
N PRO A 47 0.31 16.86 -8.23
CA PRO A 47 0.92 17.53 -9.38
C PRO A 47 2.27 16.89 -9.76
N PHE A 48 2.46 16.67 -11.08
CA PHE A 48 3.69 16.10 -11.65
C PHE A 48 4.08 14.72 -11.15
N ASN A 49 3.20 14.04 -10.40
CA ASN A 49 3.43 12.68 -9.96
C ASN A 49 3.17 11.68 -11.09
N ARG A 50 3.96 10.62 -11.15
CA ARG A 50 3.88 9.61 -12.20
C ARG A 50 2.54 8.84 -12.24
N GLY A 51 1.88 8.69 -11.10
CA GLY A 51 0.56 8.06 -10.96
C GLY A 51 -0.60 8.99 -11.28
N SER A 52 -0.37 10.30 -11.40
CA SER A 52 -1.43 11.29 -11.54
C SER A 52 -1.99 11.36 -12.94
N VAL A 53 -3.25 11.78 -13.05
CA VAL A 53 -3.98 11.86 -14.29
C VAL A 53 -5.14 12.87 -14.16
N ASN A 54 -5.48 13.56 -15.25
CA ASN A 54 -6.69 14.38 -15.29
C ASN A 54 -7.94 13.49 -15.40
N PHE A 55 -7.89 12.51 -16.30
CA PHE A 55 -8.94 11.51 -16.50
C PHE A 55 -8.30 10.13 -16.66
N ASP A 56 -8.92 9.11 -16.08
CA ASP A 56 -8.51 7.73 -16.26
C ASP A 56 -8.86 7.20 -17.68
N ASP A 57 -8.53 5.94 -17.96
CA ASP A 57 -8.79 5.33 -19.27
C ASP A 57 -10.28 5.04 -19.53
N GLU A 58 -11.14 5.33 -18.58
CA GLU A 58 -12.61 5.27 -18.70
C GLU A 58 -13.27 6.66 -18.71
N GLY A 59 -12.49 7.76 -18.68
CA GLY A 59 -12.98 9.14 -18.68
C GLY A 59 -13.46 9.62 -17.32
N ILE A 60 -13.03 9.00 -16.23
CA ILE A 60 -13.31 9.43 -14.86
C ILE A 60 -12.17 10.33 -14.37
N GLU A 61 -12.51 11.46 -13.76
CA GLU A 61 -11.52 12.39 -13.19
C GLU A 61 -10.62 11.71 -12.18
N GLY A 62 -9.32 12.05 -12.21
CA GLY A 62 -8.38 11.69 -11.18
C GLY A 62 -8.80 12.29 -9.84
N GLN A 63 -8.76 11.50 -8.79
CA GLN A 63 -9.21 11.93 -7.47
C GLN A 63 -8.38 11.30 -6.36
N LYS A 64 -8.49 11.85 -5.14
CA LYS A 64 -7.93 11.29 -3.93
C LYS A 64 -8.99 10.39 -3.28
N THR A 65 -8.71 9.10 -3.20
CA THR A 65 -9.59 8.09 -2.63
C THR A 65 -9.00 7.57 -1.33
N TYR A 66 -9.71 7.74 -0.20
CA TYR A 66 -9.37 7.05 1.03
C TYR A 66 -9.82 5.58 0.90
N ILE A 67 -8.85 4.69 0.88
CA ILE A 67 -9.10 3.24 0.92
C ILE A 67 -9.37 2.83 2.36
N VAL A 68 -8.45 3.20 3.25
CA VAL A 68 -8.62 3.09 4.70
C VAL A 68 -8.60 4.50 5.28
N LYS A 69 -9.60 4.83 6.08
CA LYS A 69 -9.66 6.10 6.78
C LYS A 69 -9.87 5.84 8.26
N ASP A 70 -8.99 6.39 9.08
CA ASP A 70 -9.04 6.27 10.54
C ASP A 70 -9.24 4.82 10.99
N GLY A 71 -8.46 3.91 10.38
CA GLY A 71 -8.46 2.48 10.65
C GLY A 71 -9.61 1.66 10.02
N VAL A 72 -10.56 2.30 9.35
CA VAL A 72 -11.73 1.65 8.72
C VAL A 72 -11.55 1.55 7.21
N LEU A 73 -11.80 0.38 6.62
CA LEU A 73 -11.85 0.19 5.17
C LEU A 73 -13.09 0.88 4.60
N THR A 74 -12.92 2.03 3.95
CA THR A 74 -14.01 2.89 3.48
C THR A 74 -14.32 2.75 2.00
N SER A 75 -13.36 2.29 1.20
CA SER A 75 -13.53 2.11 -0.24
C SER A 75 -12.61 1.04 -0.78
N TYR A 76 -12.96 0.51 -1.93
CA TYR A 76 -12.03 -0.14 -2.85
C TYR A 76 -11.65 0.84 -3.97
N LEU A 77 -10.67 0.47 -4.80
CA LEU A 77 -10.32 1.19 -6.03
C LEU A 77 -11.19 0.68 -7.17
N HIS A 78 -12.07 1.53 -7.68
CA HIS A 78 -13.13 1.14 -8.61
C HIS A 78 -12.85 1.61 -10.05
N ASP A 79 -13.03 0.67 -11.00
CA ASP A 79 -13.37 0.95 -12.39
C ASP A 79 -14.90 1.11 -12.52
N ARG A 80 -15.40 1.35 -13.73
CA ARG A 80 -16.85 1.49 -13.99
C ARG A 80 -17.63 0.20 -13.76
N ILE A 81 -17.02 -0.96 -14.02
CA ILE A 81 -17.67 -2.27 -13.81
C ILE A 81 -17.86 -2.53 -12.32
N SER A 82 -16.80 -2.35 -11.56
CA SER A 82 -16.83 -2.59 -10.10
C SER A 82 -17.69 -1.55 -9.39
N SER A 83 -17.62 -0.27 -9.78
CA SER A 83 -18.47 0.77 -9.20
C SER A 83 -19.96 0.49 -9.40
N LYS A 84 -20.34 0.01 -10.60
CA LYS A 84 -21.71 -0.41 -10.87
C LYS A 84 -22.13 -1.60 -10.01
N HIS A 85 -21.24 -2.57 -9.80
CA HIS A 85 -21.51 -3.74 -8.96
C HIS A 85 -21.78 -3.34 -7.50
N TYR A 86 -20.99 -2.43 -6.96
CA TYR A 86 -21.13 -1.97 -5.57
C TYR A 86 -22.15 -0.83 -5.39
N GLY A 87 -22.70 -0.27 -6.46
CA GLY A 87 -23.63 0.87 -6.41
C GLY A 87 -22.98 2.16 -5.92
N VAL A 88 -21.69 2.37 -6.20
CA VAL A 88 -20.88 3.54 -5.79
C VAL A 88 -20.33 4.28 -7.02
N ALA A 89 -19.80 5.49 -6.81
CA ALA A 89 -19.08 6.20 -7.86
C ALA A 89 -17.74 5.53 -8.20
N PRO A 90 -17.27 5.59 -9.45
CA PRO A 90 -15.93 5.15 -9.80
C PRO A 90 -14.88 6.08 -9.20
N THR A 91 -13.67 5.56 -8.92
CA THR A 91 -12.63 6.27 -8.19
C THR A 91 -11.49 6.82 -9.07
N GLY A 92 -11.64 6.80 -10.40
CA GLY A 92 -10.59 7.24 -11.32
C GLY A 92 -9.42 6.25 -11.43
N ASN A 93 -9.68 4.98 -11.14
CA ASN A 93 -8.69 3.90 -11.12
C ASN A 93 -8.86 2.91 -12.27
N GLY A 94 -9.73 3.17 -13.23
CA GLY A 94 -9.85 2.39 -14.46
C GLY A 94 -8.64 2.63 -15.35
N ARG A 95 -7.67 1.69 -15.40
CA ARG A 95 -6.39 1.86 -16.11
C ARG A 95 -6.10 0.69 -17.05
N ARG A 96 -5.41 0.99 -18.13
CA ARG A 96 -4.84 0.03 -19.07
C ARG A 96 -3.45 0.47 -19.50
N ASP A 97 -2.62 -0.46 -19.94
CA ASP A 97 -1.27 -0.15 -20.44
C ASP A 97 -1.31 0.39 -21.88
N THR A 98 -2.21 -0.16 -22.71
CA THR A 98 -2.36 0.24 -24.12
C THR A 98 -3.84 0.30 -24.53
N PHE A 99 -4.13 0.93 -25.66
CA PHE A 99 -5.48 0.97 -26.23
C PHE A 99 -6.04 -0.43 -26.62
N ARG A 100 -5.21 -1.47 -26.65
CA ARG A 100 -5.61 -2.84 -27.01
C ARG A 100 -6.18 -3.61 -25.80
N ASN A 101 -5.99 -3.09 -24.59
CA ASN A 101 -6.42 -3.72 -23.36
C ASN A 101 -7.67 -3.05 -22.78
N VAL A 102 -8.46 -3.82 -22.07
CA VAL A 102 -9.60 -3.30 -21.32
C VAL A 102 -9.10 -2.64 -20.03
N PRO A 103 -9.61 -1.46 -19.68
CA PRO A 103 -9.31 -0.87 -18.38
C PRO A 103 -9.75 -1.78 -17.23
N ILE A 104 -8.93 -1.86 -16.20
CA ILE A 104 -9.19 -2.61 -14.98
C ILE A 104 -8.81 -1.75 -13.77
N PRO A 105 -9.32 -2.04 -12.56
CA PRO A 105 -8.92 -1.32 -11.36
C PRO A 105 -7.43 -1.44 -11.10
N ARG A 106 -6.74 -0.30 -10.96
CA ARG A 106 -5.29 -0.22 -10.72
C ARG A 106 -4.97 0.95 -9.81
N MET A 107 -3.99 0.76 -8.94
CA MET A 107 -3.41 1.82 -8.12
C MET A 107 -2.76 2.92 -8.97
N ARG A 108 -2.65 4.14 -8.40
CA ARG A 108 -1.98 5.31 -8.97
C ARG A 108 -0.83 5.77 -8.08
N ALA A 109 -1.09 6.62 -7.10
CA ALA A 109 -0.15 6.98 -6.06
C ALA A 109 -0.73 6.50 -4.73
N THR A 110 -0.35 5.29 -4.34
CA THR A 110 -0.86 4.67 -3.10
C THR A 110 0.10 4.93 -1.97
N TYR A 111 -0.37 5.57 -0.91
CA TYR A 111 0.45 5.89 0.24
C TYR A 111 -0.31 5.83 1.56
N MET A 112 0.43 5.65 2.65
CA MET A 112 -0.06 5.83 4.01
C MET A 112 0.18 7.29 4.41
N GLU A 113 -0.83 7.94 4.99
CA GLU A 113 -0.66 9.30 5.52
C GLU A 113 0.31 9.29 6.70
N ALA A 114 1.04 10.40 6.86
CA ALA A 114 1.99 10.57 7.96
C ALA A 114 1.28 10.58 9.32
N GLY A 115 1.95 10.02 10.31
CA GLY A 115 1.60 10.19 11.71
C GLY A 115 2.20 11.46 12.29
N ASP A 116 2.34 11.52 13.60
CA ASP A 116 2.82 12.67 14.37
C ASP A 116 4.17 12.43 15.08
N MET A 117 4.67 11.21 15.07
CA MET A 117 5.88 10.81 15.77
C MET A 117 7.15 11.10 14.93
N LYS A 118 8.27 11.36 15.59
CA LYS A 118 9.56 11.36 14.91
C LYS A 118 10.07 9.93 14.74
N GLU A 119 10.77 9.69 13.64
CA GLU A 119 11.35 8.38 13.35
C GLU A 119 12.31 7.91 14.45
N GLU A 120 13.13 8.81 14.98
CA GLU A 120 14.08 8.51 16.05
C GLU A 120 13.36 8.10 17.35
N ASP A 121 12.20 8.70 17.64
CA ASP A 121 11.41 8.36 18.81
C ASP A 121 10.83 6.94 18.67
N ILE A 122 10.36 6.58 17.47
CA ILE A 122 9.89 5.22 17.19
C ILE A 122 11.03 4.20 17.36
N ILE A 123 12.20 4.46 16.77
CA ILE A 123 13.36 3.57 16.88
C ILE A 123 13.75 3.38 18.34
N SER A 124 13.69 4.45 19.16
CA SER A 124 14.06 4.40 20.57
C SER A 124 13.20 3.47 21.42
N THR A 125 11.98 3.15 20.98
CA THR A 125 11.07 2.24 21.69
C THR A 125 11.38 0.76 21.44
N VAL A 126 12.17 0.45 20.42
CA VAL A 126 12.41 -0.93 19.98
C VAL A 126 13.61 -1.52 20.73
N LYS A 127 13.37 -2.55 21.53
CA LYS A 127 14.44 -3.24 22.26
C LYS A 127 15.30 -4.10 21.32
N ASN A 128 14.67 -4.91 20.49
CA ASN A 128 15.34 -5.72 19.47
C ASN A 128 14.47 -5.72 18.23
N GLY A 129 15.04 -5.42 17.07
CA GLY A 129 14.28 -5.34 15.84
C GLY A 129 15.14 -5.12 14.60
N ILE A 130 14.46 -4.87 13.50
CA ILE A 130 15.08 -4.58 12.21
C ILE A 130 14.51 -3.27 11.67
N TYR A 131 15.38 -2.35 11.29
CA TYR A 131 15.04 -1.18 10.51
C TYR A 131 15.30 -1.47 9.03
N ALA A 132 14.24 -1.79 8.29
CA ALA A 132 14.31 -2.06 6.86
C ALA A 132 14.20 -0.74 6.07
N GLN A 133 15.30 -0.28 5.49
CA GLN A 133 15.39 1.02 4.84
C GLN A 133 15.09 0.96 3.34
N GLN A 134 15.56 -0.07 2.66
CA GLN A 134 15.40 -0.22 1.21
C GLN A 134 14.91 -1.61 0.85
N PHE A 135 13.97 -1.64 -0.09
CA PHE A 135 13.43 -2.86 -0.69
C PHE A 135 13.72 -2.90 -2.19
N THR A 136 13.84 -4.09 -2.77
CA THR A 136 14.06 -4.25 -4.22
C THR A 136 12.87 -4.81 -4.95
N ASN A 137 12.23 -5.81 -4.41
CA ASN A 137 11.08 -6.48 -5.00
C ASN A 137 10.23 -7.13 -3.91
N GLY A 138 9.03 -7.54 -4.28
CA GLY A 138 8.13 -8.27 -3.41
C GLY A 138 7.09 -9.01 -4.22
N GLN A 139 6.38 -9.91 -3.54
CA GLN A 139 5.27 -10.68 -4.08
C GLN A 139 4.17 -10.79 -3.03
N VAL A 140 2.92 -10.82 -3.48
CA VAL A 140 1.76 -11.02 -2.63
C VAL A 140 0.84 -12.10 -3.21
N GLN A 141 0.26 -12.91 -2.33
CA GLN A 141 -0.86 -13.80 -2.64
C GLN A 141 -2.16 -13.11 -2.23
N ILE A 142 -2.85 -12.47 -3.16
CA ILE A 142 -3.99 -11.57 -2.90
C ILE A 142 -5.10 -12.25 -2.09
N GLY A 143 -5.36 -13.54 -2.37
CA GLY A 143 -6.40 -14.32 -1.68
C GLY A 143 -6.04 -14.71 -0.25
N ALA A 144 -4.78 -15.04 0.02
CA ALA A 144 -4.29 -15.39 1.35
C ALA A 144 -3.76 -14.17 2.12
N GLY A 145 -3.34 -13.13 1.40
CA GLY A 145 -2.71 -11.95 1.97
C GLY A 145 -1.23 -12.13 2.32
N ASP A 146 -0.66 -13.28 2.04
CA ASP A 146 0.73 -13.56 2.35
C ASP A 146 1.67 -12.81 1.42
N PHE A 147 2.70 -12.19 1.97
CA PHE A 147 3.71 -11.46 1.22
C PHE A 147 5.12 -11.91 1.54
N THR A 148 6.01 -11.68 0.59
CA THR A 148 7.46 -11.80 0.77
C THR A 148 8.13 -10.58 0.16
N PHE A 149 9.00 -9.92 0.91
CA PHE A 149 9.77 -8.76 0.45
C PHE A 149 11.26 -8.96 0.65
N PHE A 150 12.02 -8.56 -0.35
CA PHE A 150 13.47 -8.57 -0.28
C PHE A 150 13.98 -7.20 0.22
N VAL A 151 14.59 -7.20 1.40
CA VAL A 151 15.26 -6.05 1.99
C VAL A 151 16.66 -5.97 1.45
N LYS A 152 16.93 -4.93 0.69
CA LYS A 152 18.26 -4.68 0.12
C LYS A 152 19.24 -4.16 1.15
N PHE A 153 18.74 -3.31 2.06
CA PHE A 153 19.57 -2.64 3.05
C PHE A 153 18.75 -2.22 4.27
N GLY A 154 19.34 -2.31 5.44
CA GLY A 154 18.75 -1.91 6.71
C GLY A 154 19.76 -1.99 7.84
N TYR A 155 19.25 -1.94 9.07
CA TYR A 155 20.03 -2.03 10.30
C TYR A 155 19.34 -2.93 11.31
N MET A 156 20.13 -3.55 12.18
CA MET A 156 19.61 -4.08 13.44
C MET A 156 19.27 -2.92 14.37
N ILE A 157 18.23 -3.11 15.19
CA ILE A 157 17.94 -2.23 16.31
C ILE A 157 18.19 -3.02 17.60
N GLU A 158 19.00 -2.46 18.49
CA GLU A 158 19.32 -3.01 19.80
C GLU A 158 19.21 -1.89 20.83
N ASP A 159 18.36 -2.09 21.85
CA ASP A 159 18.10 -1.11 22.92
C ASP A 159 17.86 0.32 22.40
N GLY A 160 16.99 0.44 21.40
CA GLY A 160 16.58 1.73 20.82
C GLY A 160 17.62 2.42 19.91
N LYS A 161 18.63 1.69 19.44
CA LYS A 161 19.69 2.24 18.59
C LYS A 161 19.92 1.39 17.36
N LEU A 162 20.18 2.06 16.22
CA LEU A 162 20.66 1.38 15.01
C LEU A 162 22.10 0.90 15.25
N THR A 163 22.33 -0.39 15.03
CA THR A 163 23.61 -1.04 15.30
C THR A 163 24.24 -1.59 14.01
N GLN A 164 24.16 -2.88 13.78
CA GLN A 164 24.81 -3.51 12.63
C GLN A 164 24.03 -3.29 11.33
N PRO A 165 24.67 -2.91 10.22
CA PRO A 165 24.03 -2.91 8.92
C PRO A 165 23.69 -4.35 8.50
N ILE A 166 22.49 -4.49 7.90
CA ILE A 166 22.00 -5.77 7.35
C ILE A 166 21.65 -5.58 5.88
N LYS A 167 21.77 -6.66 5.12
CA LYS A 167 21.38 -6.71 3.70
C LYS A 167 20.92 -8.10 3.31
N ASP A 168 20.25 -8.16 2.17
CA ASP A 168 19.93 -9.42 1.49
C ASP A 168 19.09 -10.39 2.37
N ILE A 169 18.12 -9.85 3.09
CA ILE A 169 17.17 -10.62 3.91
C ILE A 169 15.76 -10.54 3.33
N ASN A 170 14.94 -11.54 3.63
CA ASN A 170 13.53 -11.55 3.30
C ASN A 170 12.68 -11.25 4.54
N ILE A 171 11.69 -10.38 4.35
CA ILE A 171 10.57 -10.24 5.29
C ILE A 171 9.40 -11.02 4.72
N ILE A 172 8.86 -11.94 5.50
CA ILE A 172 7.69 -12.75 5.16
C ILE A 172 6.60 -12.42 6.17
N GLY A 173 5.39 -12.21 5.70
CA GLY A 173 4.27 -11.89 6.57
C GLY A 173 2.93 -11.99 5.88
N ASN A 174 1.89 -11.56 6.60
CA ASN A 174 0.53 -11.48 6.09
C ASN A 174 0.06 -10.03 6.12
N GLY A 175 -0.39 -9.49 4.99
CA GLY A 175 -0.71 -8.08 4.81
C GLY A 175 -1.77 -7.56 5.79
N PRO A 176 -2.95 -8.18 5.90
CA PRO A 176 -3.96 -7.83 6.91
C PRO A 176 -3.42 -7.82 8.33
N LYS A 177 -2.64 -8.85 8.72
CA LYS A 177 -2.05 -8.92 10.04
C LYS A 177 -1.03 -7.80 10.25
N ALA A 178 -0.11 -7.61 9.31
CA ALA A 178 0.89 -6.54 9.40
C ALA A 178 0.24 -5.16 9.50
N LEU A 179 -0.83 -4.89 8.72
CA LEU A 179 -1.58 -3.64 8.77
C LEU A 179 -2.26 -3.44 10.14
N ALA A 180 -2.85 -4.50 10.70
CA ALA A 180 -3.51 -4.46 12.01
C ALA A 180 -2.50 -4.26 13.16
N ASP A 181 -1.29 -4.78 13.01
CA ASP A 181 -0.23 -4.77 14.02
C ASP A 181 0.64 -3.49 13.99
N ILE A 182 0.38 -2.54 13.08
CA ILE A 182 1.04 -1.24 13.09
C ILE A 182 0.64 -0.48 14.35
N THR A 183 1.63 -0.13 15.16
CA THR A 183 1.44 0.57 16.44
C THR A 183 1.85 2.02 16.41
N MET A 184 2.84 2.39 15.58
CA MET A 184 3.38 3.74 15.48
C MET A 184 3.63 4.12 14.03
N VAL A 185 3.40 5.39 13.69
CA VAL A 185 3.61 5.94 12.36
C VAL A 185 4.32 7.30 12.49
N ALA A 186 5.40 7.47 11.74
CA ALA A 186 6.19 8.70 11.79
C ALA A 186 5.58 9.83 10.93
N SER A 187 6.04 11.04 11.20
CA SER A 187 5.64 12.25 10.46
C SER A 187 6.40 12.46 9.14
N ASN A 188 7.31 11.55 8.78
CA ASN A 188 8.14 11.63 7.57
C ASN A 188 7.43 11.00 6.37
N ASP A 189 6.39 11.61 5.86
CA ASP A 189 5.74 11.17 4.64
C ASP A 189 6.69 11.35 3.44
N GLN A 190 6.97 10.26 2.76
CA GLN A 190 7.74 10.28 1.51
C GLN A 190 6.98 9.50 0.45
N ILE A 191 6.49 10.24 -0.53
CA ILE A 191 5.97 9.65 -1.76
C ILE A 191 7.15 9.51 -2.72
N ASP A 192 7.47 8.27 -3.05
CA ASP A 192 8.54 7.95 -3.99
C ASP A 192 8.07 8.26 -5.43
N ASN A 193 8.66 9.25 -6.06
CA ASN A 193 8.47 9.55 -7.48
C ASN A 193 9.31 8.63 -8.40
N GLY A 194 9.70 7.48 -7.89
CA GLY A 194 10.56 6.52 -8.55
C GLY A 194 10.00 5.90 -9.81
N THR A 195 10.59 4.80 -10.19
CA THR A 195 10.39 4.15 -11.49
C THR A 195 9.54 2.89 -11.39
N TRP A 196 8.64 2.82 -10.40
CA TRP A 196 7.84 1.63 -10.17
C TRP A 196 6.84 1.40 -11.30
N THR A 197 6.76 0.16 -11.73
CA THR A 197 5.79 -0.30 -12.71
C THR A 197 5.09 -1.52 -12.13
N CYS A 198 3.77 -1.43 -12.04
CA CYS A 198 2.92 -2.47 -11.49
C CYS A 198 2.38 -3.35 -12.61
N GLY A 199 2.49 -4.67 -12.46
CA GLY A 199 1.95 -5.66 -13.39
C GLY A 199 0.67 -6.30 -12.87
N LYS A 200 -0.37 -6.39 -13.71
CA LYS A 200 -1.62 -7.12 -13.42
C LYS A 200 -2.28 -7.53 -14.73
N ASP A 201 -2.72 -8.78 -14.84
CA ASP A 201 -3.39 -9.34 -16.01
C ASP A 201 -2.62 -9.10 -17.32
N GLY A 202 -1.29 -9.21 -17.27
CA GLY A 202 -0.42 -8.97 -18.42
C GLY A 202 -0.25 -7.50 -18.82
N GLN A 203 -0.80 -6.58 -18.05
CA GLN A 203 -0.74 -5.13 -18.27
C GLN A 203 0.24 -4.46 -17.29
N SER A 204 1.06 -3.53 -17.78
CA SER A 204 2.05 -2.79 -17.00
C SER A 204 1.68 -1.33 -16.90
N CYS A 205 1.41 -0.82 -15.70
CA CYS A 205 1.08 0.59 -15.47
C CYS A 205 2.09 1.27 -14.55
N PRO A 206 2.48 2.53 -14.85
CA PRO A 206 3.33 3.30 -13.95
C PRO A 206 2.57 3.64 -12.67
N VAL A 207 3.23 3.47 -11.54
CA VAL A 207 2.68 3.76 -10.20
C VAL A 207 3.69 4.51 -9.34
N THR A 208 3.17 5.12 -8.29
CA THR A 208 3.96 5.74 -7.23
C THR A 208 3.50 5.19 -5.89
N CYS A 209 4.39 5.08 -4.95
CA CYS A 209 4.11 4.55 -3.63
C CYS A 209 4.68 5.45 -2.55
N GLY A 210 4.03 5.49 -1.40
CA GLY A 210 4.49 6.24 -0.24
C GLY A 210 4.20 5.53 1.06
N MET A 211 5.15 5.62 2.00
CA MET A 211 4.95 5.09 3.35
C MET A 211 5.90 5.81 4.30
N PRO A 212 5.41 6.41 5.37
CA PRO A 212 6.27 6.90 6.43
C PRO A 212 7.01 5.76 7.12
N CYS A 213 7.99 6.07 7.95
CA CYS A 213 8.52 5.09 8.87
C CYS A 213 7.39 4.63 9.80
N LEU A 214 7.28 3.32 9.99
CA LEU A 214 6.27 2.74 10.85
C LEU A 214 6.85 1.56 11.65
N LEU A 215 6.24 1.32 12.80
CA LEU A 215 6.54 0.16 13.62
C LEU A 215 5.36 -0.81 13.59
N TYR A 216 5.59 -2.03 13.19
CA TYR A 216 4.69 -3.13 13.46
C TYR A 216 5.45 -4.24 14.23
N THR A 217 4.75 -4.91 15.11
CA THR A 217 5.32 -6.00 15.89
C THR A 217 4.80 -7.31 15.31
N SER A 218 5.71 -8.19 14.90
CA SER A 218 5.38 -9.58 14.61
C SER A 218 5.86 -10.45 15.76
N ASP A 219 5.08 -11.47 16.11
CA ASP A 219 5.60 -12.57 16.94
C ASP A 219 6.71 -13.23 16.13
N ALA A 220 7.96 -12.83 16.38
CA ALA A 220 9.10 -13.52 15.82
C ALA A 220 9.14 -14.92 16.46
N ALA A 221 8.92 -15.93 15.65
CA ALA A 221 9.11 -17.32 16.04
C ALA A 221 10.61 -17.61 16.21
#